data_365c6b174d204e0f3c0bec9cffb3e01b
#
_entry.id   365c6b174d204e0f3c0bec9cffb3e01b
#
_cell.length_a   1.000
_cell.length_b   1.000
_cell.length_c   1.000
_cell.angle_alpha   90.00
_cell.angle_beta   90.00
_cell.angle_gamma   90.00
#
_symmetry.space_group_name_H-M   'P 1'
#
loop_
_entity.id
_entity.type
_entity.pdbx_description
1 polymer ?
#
loop_
_entity_poly.entity_id
_entity_poly.type
_entity_poly.pdbx_seq_one_letter_code
_entity_poly.pdbx_strand_id
1 'polypeptide(L)'
;MLEFALFYPWRTRRYNEAMRLSIVIPALNEAGHISATLAPLQAMRARGVEVILVDGGSTDTTRQLAASLVDRVIDSERGRAKQMNAGANAATGEALLFLHADSTVPPDADQLILRSLQSTSRAWGRFDVSITGQHFFLPVVAWCMNLRSRLTGIATGDQGLFMTADAFAAAGGFADIPLMEDVAMCAVLKKISPPLCLKQKITTSGRRWEKHGVWRTIFLMWRIRLAYFLGADPVALHRAYHAAK
;
A
#
# COMPACT_ATOMS: atom_id res chain seq x y z
N MET A 1 15.72 4.12 -38.50
CA MET A 1 15.61 3.53 -37.15
C MET A 1 15.96 4.63 -36.16
N LEU A 2 14.94 5.31 -35.65
CA LEU A 2 15.06 6.34 -34.61
C LEU A 2 14.70 5.65 -33.29
N GLU A 3 15.73 5.36 -32.46
CA GLU A 3 15.54 4.93 -31.08
C GLU A 3 14.91 6.09 -30.30
N PHE A 4 13.64 5.98 -29.99
CA PHE A 4 13.01 6.75 -28.93
C PHE A 4 13.54 6.24 -27.60
N ALA A 5 14.73 6.67 -27.20
CA ALA A 5 15.18 6.61 -25.82
C ALA A 5 14.22 7.48 -24.99
N LEU A 6 13.19 6.85 -24.41
CA LEU A 6 12.35 7.45 -23.40
C LEU A 6 13.26 7.88 -22.25
N PHE A 7 13.57 9.16 -22.19
CA PHE A 7 14.38 9.78 -21.16
C PHE A 7 13.54 9.79 -19.87
N TYR A 8 13.72 8.80 -19.04
CA TYR A 8 13.12 8.77 -17.70
C TYR A 8 14.11 9.45 -16.75
N PRO A 9 13.84 10.67 -16.26
CA PRO A 9 14.78 11.47 -15.46
C PRO A 9 15.21 10.81 -14.15
N TRP A 10 14.45 9.84 -13.63
CA TRP A 10 14.80 9.07 -12.43
C TRP A 10 15.94 8.04 -12.67
N ARG A 11 16.30 7.70 -13.91
CA ARG A 11 17.46 6.81 -14.21
C ARG A 11 18.82 7.45 -13.91
N THR A 12 18.89 8.76 -13.82
CA THR A 12 20.14 9.51 -13.67
C THR A 12 20.33 10.15 -12.30
N ARG A 13 19.29 10.20 -11.46
CA ARG A 13 19.42 10.76 -10.11
C ARG A 13 20.14 9.73 -9.22
N ARG A 14 21.47 9.83 -9.14
CA ARG A 14 22.21 9.24 -8.03
C ARG A 14 21.76 10.01 -6.78
N TYR A 15 20.92 9.39 -5.94
CA TYR A 15 20.59 9.92 -4.63
C TYR A 15 21.87 9.92 -3.78
N ASN A 16 22.65 10.98 -3.90
CA ASN A 16 23.88 11.18 -3.12
C ASN A 16 23.57 11.73 -1.72
N GLU A 17 22.31 12.11 -1.47
CA GLU A 17 21.79 12.52 -0.17
C GLU A 17 20.97 11.38 0.44
N ALA A 18 20.92 11.34 1.77
CA ALA A 18 20.16 10.31 2.49
C ALA A 18 18.66 10.42 2.14
N MET A 19 18.17 9.49 1.29
CA MET A 19 16.76 9.41 0.93
C MET A 19 15.91 9.24 2.20
N ARG A 20 14.84 10.02 2.34
CA ARG A 20 13.90 9.95 3.46
C ARG A 20 12.64 9.20 3.03
N LEU A 21 12.01 8.53 3.99
CA LEU A 21 10.76 7.79 3.79
C LEU A 21 9.60 8.55 4.43
N SER A 22 8.49 8.68 3.70
CA SER A 22 7.18 9.05 4.25
C SER A 22 6.24 7.85 4.18
N ILE A 23 5.59 7.53 5.30
CA ILE A 23 4.57 6.48 5.42
C ILE A 23 3.20 7.15 5.39
N VAL A 24 2.38 6.80 4.41
CA VAL A 24 1.02 7.29 4.23
C VAL A 24 0.03 6.23 4.68
N ILE A 25 -0.82 6.57 5.64
CA ILE A 25 -1.80 5.65 6.26
C ILE A 25 -3.21 6.19 6.04
N PRO A 26 -3.95 5.69 5.03
CA PRO A 26 -5.37 6.01 4.88
C PRO A 26 -6.18 5.35 5.99
N ALA A 27 -6.98 6.12 6.73
CA ALA A 27 -7.80 5.62 7.82
C ALA A 27 -9.25 6.09 7.70
N LEU A 28 -10.18 5.23 8.10
CA LEU A 28 -11.60 5.53 8.25
C LEU A 28 -12.23 4.59 9.28
N ASN A 29 -12.54 5.11 10.47
CA ASN A 29 -13.10 4.34 11.59
C ASN A 29 -12.25 3.11 11.95
N GLU A 30 -10.99 3.35 12.25
CA GLU A 30 -10.00 2.31 12.60
C GLU A 30 -9.51 2.43 14.06
N ALA A 31 -10.30 3.01 14.97
CA ALA A 31 -9.96 3.20 16.39
C ALA A 31 -9.50 1.89 17.07
N GLY A 32 -10.04 0.74 16.66
CA GLY A 32 -9.67 -0.57 17.22
C GLY A 32 -8.30 -1.09 16.78
N HIS A 33 -7.67 -0.49 15.77
CA HIS A 33 -6.43 -1.02 15.18
C HIS A 33 -5.32 0.02 15.07
N ILE A 34 -5.66 1.29 14.96
CA ILE A 34 -4.71 2.35 14.62
C ILE A 34 -3.52 2.43 15.59
N SER A 35 -3.75 2.28 16.90
CA SER A 35 -2.67 2.31 17.89
C SER A 35 -1.67 1.16 17.69
N ALA A 36 -2.16 -0.04 17.40
CA ALA A 36 -1.31 -1.21 17.13
C ALA A 36 -0.51 -1.05 15.83
N THR A 37 -1.10 -0.40 14.82
CA THR A 37 -0.41 -0.07 13.56
C THR A 37 0.67 0.97 13.76
N LEU A 38 0.42 2.01 14.58
CA LEU A 38 1.33 3.14 14.76
C LEU A 38 2.46 2.86 15.78
N ALA A 39 2.25 1.97 16.74
CA ALA A 39 3.23 1.69 17.77
C ALA A 39 4.61 1.23 17.21
N PRO A 40 4.69 0.28 16.26
CA PRO A 40 5.97 -0.11 15.67
C PRO A 40 6.66 1.00 14.87
N LEU A 41 5.90 2.00 14.37
CA LEU A 41 6.43 3.10 13.57
C LEU A 41 7.18 4.13 14.42
N GLN A 42 7.03 4.14 15.76
CA GLN A 42 7.68 5.13 16.61
C GLN A 42 9.21 5.02 16.55
N ALA A 43 9.75 3.81 16.47
CA ALA A 43 11.19 3.62 16.29
C ALA A 43 11.69 4.13 14.93
N MET A 44 10.86 4.06 13.88
CA MET A 44 11.18 4.60 12.56
C MET A 44 11.10 6.13 12.56
N ARG A 45 10.08 6.73 13.22
CA ARG A 45 9.98 8.19 13.41
C ARG A 45 11.22 8.74 14.12
N ALA A 46 11.71 8.05 15.15
CA ALA A 46 12.96 8.42 15.84
C ALA A 46 14.20 8.39 14.90
N ARG A 47 14.14 7.65 13.78
CA ARG A 47 15.14 7.63 12.72
C ARG A 47 14.88 8.62 11.58
N GLY A 48 13.86 9.49 11.70
CA GLY A 48 13.54 10.54 10.72
C GLY A 48 12.53 10.11 9.64
N VAL A 49 11.83 9.00 9.82
CA VAL A 49 10.70 8.63 8.96
C VAL A 49 9.49 9.52 9.27
N GLU A 50 8.92 10.12 8.23
CA GLU A 50 7.67 10.88 8.34
C GLU A 50 6.47 9.94 8.31
N VAL A 51 5.54 10.07 9.26
CA VAL A 51 4.29 9.30 9.32
C VAL A 51 3.09 10.23 9.18
N ILE A 52 2.28 10.02 8.14
CA ILE A 52 1.12 10.83 7.80
C ILE A 52 -0.14 9.95 7.89
N LEU A 53 -1.04 10.28 8.80
CA LEU A 53 -2.39 9.71 8.82
C LEU A 53 -3.29 10.55 7.92
N VAL A 54 -4.02 9.91 7.02
CA VAL A 54 -5.01 10.57 6.16
C VAL A 54 -6.39 10.08 6.54
N ASP A 55 -7.15 10.95 7.20
CA ASP A 55 -8.49 10.62 7.68
C ASP A 55 -9.55 10.89 6.62
N GLY A 56 -10.34 9.88 6.30
CA GLY A 56 -11.44 9.93 5.33
C GLY A 56 -12.79 10.35 5.94
N GLY A 57 -12.78 11.08 7.07
CA GLY A 57 -13.98 11.50 7.80
C GLY A 57 -14.41 10.47 8.85
N SER A 58 -13.49 10.04 9.71
CA SER A 58 -13.80 9.14 10.83
C SER A 58 -14.75 9.80 11.83
N THR A 59 -15.69 9.03 12.31
CA THR A 59 -16.68 9.42 13.34
C THR A 59 -16.38 8.82 14.72
N ASP A 60 -15.38 7.94 14.78
CA ASP A 60 -14.87 7.32 16.00
C ASP A 60 -13.61 8.05 16.54
N THR A 61 -12.94 7.45 17.52
CA THR A 61 -11.74 8.02 18.13
C THR A 61 -10.44 7.81 17.35
N THR A 62 -10.49 7.40 16.08
CA THR A 62 -9.29 7.15 15.24
C THR A 62 -8.31 8.31 15.26
N ARG A 63 -8.80 9.53 15.01
CA ARG A 63 -7.95 10.74 14.96
C ARG A 63 -7.29 11.05 16.29
N GLN A 64 -8.06 10.97 17.38
CA GLN A 64 -7.57 11.25 18.72
C GLN A 64 -6.46 10.28 19.13
N LEU A 65 -6.64 8.99 18.86
CA LEU A 65 -5.66 7.95 19.14
C LEU A 65 -4.38 8.09 18.31
N ALA A 66 -4.49 8.58 17.08
CA ALA A 66 -3.35 8.75 16.19
C ALA A 66 -2.55 10.05 16.44
N ALA A 67 -3.17 11.10 16.95
CA ALA A 67 -2.64 12.47 16.94
C ALA A 67 -1.23 12.61 17.54
N SER A 68 -0.90 11.87 18.61
CA SER A 68 0.44 11.89 19.23
C SER A 68 1.43 10.91 18.61
N LEU A 69 0.96 9.99 17.76
CA LEU A 69 1.73 8.89 17.21
C LEU A 69 2.14 9.10 15.74
N VAL A 70 1.73 10.21 15.13
CA VAL A 70 2.07 10.58 13.75
C VAL A 70 2.66 11.99 13.69
N ASP A 71 3.30 12.33 12.59
CA ASP A 71 3.84 13.68 12.39
C ASP A 71 2.77 14.63 11.87
N ARG A 72 1.81 14.08 11.10
CA ARG A 72 0.71 14.85 10.51
C ARG A 72 -0.57 14.03 10.47
N VAL A 73 -1.69 14.67 10.80
CA VAL A 73 -3.04 14.17 10.51
C VAL A 73 -3.64 15.12 9.49
N ILE A 74 -4.04 14.61 8.33
CA ILE A 74 -4.67 15.41 7.27
C ILE A 74 -6.05 14.87 6.95
N ASP A 75 -6.95 15.77 6.59
CA ASP A 75 -8.29 15.43 6.15
C ASP A 75 -8.32 15.16 4.65
N SER A 76 -9.14 14.22 4.23
CA SER A 76 -9.39 13.92 2.83
C SER A 76 -10.85 13.53 2.64
N GLU A 77 -11.33 13.66 1.40
CA GLU A 77 -12.58 13.01 1.03
C GLU A 77 -12.46 11.49 1.22
N ARG A 78 -13.60 10.88 1.53
CA ARG A 78 -13.69 9.41 1.67
C ARG A 78 -13.32 8.73 0.37
N GLY A 79 -12.41 7.79 0.44
CA GLY A 79 -11.94 6.98 -0.68
C GLY A 79 -10.45 6.67 -0.55
N ARG A 80 -10.09 5.38 -0.60
CA ARG A 80 -8.70 4.95 -0.35
C ARG A 80 -7.72 5.62 -1.31
N ALA A 81 -8.04 5.68 -2.61
CA ALA A 81 -7.22 6.36 -3.60
C ALA A 81 -7.04 7.85 -3.28
N LYS A 82 -8.14 8.55 -2.95
CA LYS A 82 -8.12 9.97 -2.59
C LYS A 82 -7.25 10.23 -1.36
N GLN A 83 -7.42 9.41 -0.32
CA GLN A 83 -6.63 9.51 0.91
C GLN A 83 -5.13 9.25 0.63
N MET A 84 -4.80 8.21 -0.13
CA MET A 84 -3.40 7.91 -0.47
C MET A 84 -2.77 9.01 -1.31
N ASN A 85 -3.50 9.58 -2.27
CA ASN A 85 -3.04 10.71 -3.07
C ASN A 85 -2.84 11.98 -2.22
N ALA A 86 -3.79 12.29 -1.33
CA ALA A 86 -3.66 13.44 -0.42
C ALA A 86 -2.43 13.30 0.48
N GLY A 87 -2.20 12.11 1.04
CA GLY A 87 -1.03 11.82 1.85
C GLY A 87 0.28 11.92 1.08
N ALA A 88 0.33 11.37 -0.14
CA ALA A 88 1.51 11.46 -1.00
C ALA A 88 1.84 12.90 -1.39
N ASN A 89 0.83 13.73 -1.68
CA ASN A 89 1.00 15.15 -1.99
C ASN A 89 1.50 15.96 -0.79
N ALA A 90 1.20 15.52 0.42
CA ALA A 90 1.65 16.15 1.66
C ALA A 90 3.02 15.64 2.14
N ALA A 91 3.48 14.51 1.62
CA ALA A 91 4.72 13.85 2.01
C ALA A 91 5.95 14.66 1.59
N THR A 92 7.00 14.60 2.43
CA THR A 92 8.28 15.29 2.22
C THR A 92 9.42 14.35 1.86
N GLY A 93 9.21 13.04 1.98
CA GLY A 93 10.21 12.01 1.68
C GLY A 93 10.33 11.71 0.19
N GLU A 94 11.53 11.35 -0.25
CA GLU A 94 11.82 10.90 -1.62
C GLU A 94 11.32 9.47 -1.89
N ALA A 95 10.99 8.72 -0.84
CA ALA A 95 10.33 7.41 -0.89
C ALA A 95 8.98 7.48 -0.16
N LEU A 96 7.99 6.77 -0.69
CA LEU A 96 6.64 6.66 -0.14
C LEU A 96 6.35 5.20 0.19
N LEU A 97 5.76 4.93 1.35
CA LEU A 97 5.14 3.66 1.71
C LEU A 97 3.65 3.89 1.98
N PHE A 98 2.79 3.16 1.31
CA PHE A 98 1.35 3.15 1.57
C PHE A 98 1.01 1.95 2.45
N LEU A 99 0.57 2.22 3.68
CA LEU A 99 0.32 1.21 4.71
C LEU A 99 -1.15 1.27 5.16
N HIS A 100 -1.82 0.13 5.20
CA HIS A 100 -3.19 0.06 5.72
C HIS A 100 -3.22 0.27 7.25
N ALA A 101 -4.29 0.89 7.75
CA ALA A 101 -4.48 1.22 9.16
C ALA A 101 -4.67 0.00 10.09
N ASP A 102 -4.75 -1.21 9.53
CA ASP A 102 -4.83 -2.48 10.24
C ASP A 102 -3.63 -3.42 9.96
N SER A 103 -2.53 -2.84 9.51
CA SER A 103 -1.32 -3.58 9.13
C SER A 103 -0.10 -3.10 9.92
N THR A 104 0.81 -4.01 10.20
CA THR A 104 2.08 -3.73 10.87
C THR A 104 3.26 -4.11 9.98
N VAL A 105 4.29 -3.28 9.99
CA VAL A 105 5.52 -3.47 9.21
C VAL A 105 6.64 -4.10 10.04
N PRO A 106 7.65 -4.73 9.42
CA PRO A 106 8.88 -5.12 10.11
C PRO A 106 9.56 -3.93 10.79
N PRO A 107 10.27 -4.12 11.93
CA PRO A 107 10.91 -3.02 12.67
C PRO A 107 11.97 -2.22 11.89
N ASP A 108 12.51 -2.81 10.83
CA ASP A 108 13.52 -2.25 9.94
C ASP A 108 12.99 -1.94 8.52
N ALA A 109 11.65 -1.83 8.37
CA ALA A 109 11.02 -1.64 7.06
C ALA A 109 11.52 -0.39 6.33
N ASP A 110 11.78 0.70 7.05
CA ASP A 110 12.38 1.92 6.51
C ASP A 110 13.74 1.67 5.86
N GLN A 111 14.63 0.98 6.56
CA GLN A 111 15.96 0.65 6.07
C GLN A 111 15.92 -0.31 4.88
N LEU A 112 15.01 -1.30 4.93
CA LEU A 112 14.81 -2.26 3.83
C LEU A 112 14.33 -1.57 2.56
N ILE A 113 13.35 -0.68 2.66
CA ILE A 113 12.84 0.11 1.54
C ILE A 113 13.96 0.98 0.95
N LEU A 114 14.57 1.82 1.78
CA LEU A 114 15.57 2.80 1.33
C LEU A 114 16.77 2.11 0.69
N ARG A 115 17.35 1.08 1.33
CA ARG A 115 18.45 0.30 0.77
C ARG A 115 18.08 -0.35 -0.57
N SER A 116 16.88 -0.93 -0.65
CA SER A 116 16.44 -1.62 -1.87
C SER A 116 16.23 -0.67 -3.04
N LEU A 117 15.66 0.51 -2.81
CA LEU A 117 15.48 1.54 -3.84
C LEU A 117 16.83 2.15 -4.26
N GLN A 118 17.75 2.39 -3.32
CA GLN A 118 19.06 2.97 -3.61
C GLN A 118 20.03 1.99 -4.30
N SER A 119 19.97 0.70 -3.96
CA SER A 119 20.88 -0.32 -4.49
C SER A 119 20.50 -0.86 -5.86
N THR A 120 19.34 -0.50 -6.39
CA THR A 120 18.82 -1.02 -7.65
C THR A 120 18.31 0.11 -8.55
N SER A 121 18.12 -0.19 -9.84
CA SER A 121 17.43 0.71 -10.78
C SER A 121 15.90 0.58 -10.73
N ARG A 122 15.35 -0.08 -9.72
CA ARG A 122 13.92 -0.26 -9.58
C ARG A 122 13.31 0.85 -8.76
N ALA A 123 12.15 1.34 -9.19
CA ALA A 123 11.52 2.51 -8.63
C ALA A 123 10.41 2.19 -7.61
N TRP A 124 10.03 0.92 -7.44
CA TRP A 124 8.94 0.53 -6.57
C TRP A 124 9.03 -0.94 -6.15
N GLY A 125 8.25 -1.28 -5.14
CA GLY A 125 8.17 -2.65 -4.66
C GLY A 125 7.05 -2.87 -3.64
N ARG A 126 7.11 -4.03 -2.99
CA ARG A 126 6.17 -4.47 -1.99
C ARG A 126 6.83 -5.45 -1.02
N PHE A 127 6.24 -5.65 0.13
CA PHE A 127 6.59 -6.69 1.08
C PHE A 127 5.81 -7.98 0.81
N ASP A 128 6.30 -9.12 1.28
CA ASP A 128 5.43 -10.28 1.46
C ASP A 128 4.39 -9.97 2.55
N VAL A 129 3.23 -10.61 2.47
CA VAL A 129 2.18 -10.46 3.47
C VAL A 129 2.10 -11.70 4.37
N SER A 130 1.76 -11.48 5.62
CA SER A 130 1.28 -12.45 6.59
C SER A 130 -0.11 -12.01 7.05
N ILE A 131 -1.04 -12.93 7.26
CA ILE A 131 -2.41 -12.63 7.68
C ILE A 131 -2.61 -13.21 9.08
N THR A 132 -2.96 -12.34 10.04
CA THR A 132 -3.32 -12.78 11.40
C THR A 132 -4.71 -13.38 11.44
N GLY A 133 -4.95 -14.28 12.38
CA GLY A 133 -6.24 -14.90 12.62
C GLY A 133 -6.10 -16.36 13.02
N GLN A 134 -7.21 -16.98 13.43
CA GLN A 134 -7.22 -18.34 13.97
C GLN A 134 -7.42 -19.42 12.90
N HIS A 135 -7.90 -19.03 11.71
CA HIS A 135 -8.22 -20.00 10.67
C HIS A 135 -6.95 -20.59 10.04
N PHE A 136 -6.79 -21.91 10.09
CA PHE A 136 -5.59 -22.64 9.65
C PHE A 136 -5.20 -22.42 8.18
N PHE A 137 -6.13 -21.96 7.34
CA PHE A 137 -5.89 -21.74 5.90
C PHE A 137 -5.31 -20.35 5.58
N LEU A 138 -5.27 -19.40 6.52
CA LEU A 138 -4.75 -18.04 6.30
C LEU A 138 -3.27 -18.01 5.85
N PRO A 139 -2.37 -18.86 6.37
CA PRO A 139 -1.00 -18.94 5.86
C PRO A 139 -0.93 -19.35 4.39
N VAL A 140 -1.83 -20.24 3.92
CA VAL A 140 -1.91 -20.66 2.52
C VAL A 140 -2.39 -19.51 1.65
N VAL A 141 -3.39 -18.76 2.10
CA VAL A 141 -3.87 -17.55 1.40
C VAL A 141 -2.74 -16.53 1.25
N ALA A 142 -2.00 -16.24 2.34
CA ALA A 142 -0.86 -15.33 2.32
C ALA A 142 0.23 -15.81 1.35
N TRP A 143 0.55 -17.11 1.36
CA TRP A 143 1.51 -17.70 0.43
C TRP A 143 1.07 -17.54 -1.03
N CYS A 144 -0.21 -17.82 -1.34
CA CYS A 144 -0.76 -17.62 -2.68
C CYS A 144 -0.71 -16.14 -3.12
N MET A 145 -0.99 -15.19 -2.20
CA MET A 145 -0.89 -13.76 -2.47
C MET A 145 0.55 -13.37 -2.83
N ASN A 146 1.52 -13.86 -2.04
CA ASN A 146 2.93 -13.59 -2.25
C ASN A 146 3.44 -14.20 -3.56
N LEU A 147 3.10 -15.45 -3.85
CA LEU A 147 3.47 -16.12 -5.10
C LEU A 147 2.88 -15.40 -6.31
N ARG A 148 1.58 -15.10 -6.30
CA ARG A 148 0.91 -14.38 -7.38
C ARG A 148 1.60 -13.04 -7.65
N SER A 149 1.87 -12.23 -6.61
CA SER A 149 2.47 -10.92 -6.79
C SER A 149 3.91 -11.00 -7.34
N ARG A 150 4.66 -12.06 -7.02
CA ARG A 150 5.98 -12.32 -7.64
C ARG A 150 5.87 -12.67 -9.11
N LEU A 151 4.90 -13.50 -9.48
CA LEU A 151 4.73 -13.97 -10.87
C LEU A 151 4.14 -12.89 -11.78
N THR A 152 3.15 -12.12 -11.27
CA THR A 152 2.42 -11.16 -12.09
C THR A 152 2.97 -9.74 -12.00
N GLY A 153 3.73 -9.41 -10.96
CA GLY A 153 4.10 -8.05 -10.62
C GLY A 153 2.90 -7.20 -10.16
N ILE A 154 1.79 -7.83 -9.74
CA ILE A 154 0.60 -7.12 -9.22
C ILE A 154 0.47 -7.43 -7.74
N ALA A 155 0.66 -6.41 -6.92
CA ALA A 155 0.46 -6.46 -5.47
C ALA A 155 -0.92 -5.93 -5.08
N THR A 156 -1.27 -6.14 -3.82
CA THR A 156 -2.43 -5.51 -3.15
C THR A 156 -1.95 -4.59 -2.04
N GLY A 157 -2.79 -3.65 -1.61
CA GLY A 157 -2.48 -2.72 -0.54
C GLY A 157 -2.02 -3.39 0.75
N ASP A 158 -2.54 -4.60 1.06
CA ASP A 158 -2.11 -5.43 2.20
C ASP A 158 -0.61 -5.81 2.17
N GLN A 159 0.04 -5.69 1.01
CA GLN A 159 1.47 -5.98 0.85
C GLN A 159 2.36 -4.75 1.03
N GLY A 160 1.80 -3.58 1.36
CA GLY A 160 2.55 -2.34 1.55
C GLY A 160 3.30 -1.92 0.30
N LEU A 161 2.62 -1.22 -0.57
CA LEU A 161 3.25 -0.66 -1.77
C LEU A 161 4.20 0.46 -1.38
N PHE A 162 5.46 0.36 -1.82
CA PHE A 162 6.42 1.45 -1.68
C PHE A 162 7.02 1.83 -3.03
N MET A 163 7.34 3.09 -3.19
CA MET A 163 7.91 3.61 -4.43
C MET A 163 8.66 4.93 -4.19
N THR A 164 9.46 5.34 -5.16
CA THR A 164 10.01 6.69 -5.15
C THR A 164 8.90 7.71 -5.43
N ALA A 165 9.03 8.92 -4.87
CA ALA A 165 8.10 10.02 -5.14
C ALA A 165 8.04 10.35 -6.65
N ASP A 166 9.18 10.25 -7.34
CA ASP A 166 9.27 10.45 -8.79
C ASP A 166 8.44 9.38 -9.56
N ALA A 167 8.49 8.11 -9.12
CA ALA A 167 7.69 7.04 -9.74
C ALA A 167 6.19 7.22 -9.48
N PHE A 168 5.82 7.69 -8.28
CA PHE A 168 4.45 8.03 -7.94
C PHE A 168 3.93 9.17 -8.84
N ALA A 169 4.71 10.24 -8.98
CA ALA A 169 4.37 11.37 -9.85
C ALA A 169 4.27 10.95 -11.33
N ALA A 170 5.24 10.15 -11.82
CA ALA A 170 5.24 9.63 -13.18
C ALA A 170 4.05 8.68 -13.46
N ALA A 171 3.57 7.99 -12.44
CA ALA A 171 2.36 7.16 -12.54
C ALA A 171 1.05 7.97 -12.54
N GLY A 172 1.10 9.25 -12.19
CA GLY A 172 -0.07 10.11 -12.05
C GLY A 172 -0.88 9.90 -10.77
N GLY A 173 -0.27 9.27 -9.76
CA GLY A 173 -0.95 8.90 -8.51
C GLY A 173 -1.87 7.68 -8.65
N PHE A 174 -2.58 7.36 -7.57
CA PHE A 174 -3.62 6.33 -7.60
C PHE A 174 -4.84 6.80 -8.38
N ALA A 175 -5.34 5.95 -9.29
CA ALA A 175 -6.58 6.24 -10.00
C ALA A 175 -7.74 6.40 -9.01
N ASP A 176 -8.57 7.44 -9.21
CA ASP A 176 -9.74 7.70 -8.35
C ASP A 176 -10.87 6.70 -8.66
N ILE A 177 -10.64 5.46 -8.28
CA ILE A 177 -11.60 4.36 -8.39
C ILE A 177 -11.86 3.76 -7.01
N PRO A 178 -13.09 3.32 -6.71
CA PRO A 178 -13.47 2.88 -5.37
C PRO A 178 -12.93 1.50 -4.99
N LEU A 179 -12.39 0.75 -5.96
CA LEU A 179 -11.82 -0.58 -5.76
C LEU A 179 -10.80 -0.88 -6.86
N MET A 180 -9.76 -1.67 -6.57
CA MET A 180 -8.65 -2.05 -7.48
C MET A 180 -7.67 -0.92 -7.80
N GLU A 181 -7.64 0.15 -7.02
CA GLU A 181 -6.71 1.26 -7.13
C GLU A 181 -5.24 0.80 -7.02
N ASP A 182 -4.97 -0.20 -6.18
CA ASP A 182 -3.67 -0.83 -5.99
C ASP A 182 -3.24 -1.66 -7.22
N VAL A 183 -4.18 -2.40 -7.78
CA VAL A 183 -3.96 -3.19 -9.02
C VAL A 183 -3.69 -2.26 -10.21
N ALA A 184 -4.47 -1.18 -10.34
CA ALA A 184 -4.27 -0.16 -11.36
C ALA A 184 -2.90 0.50 -11.25
N MET A 185 -2.51 0.92 -10.03
CA MET A 185 -1.19 1.49 -9.76
C MET A 185 -0.07 0.52 -10.13
N CYS A 186 -0.14 -0.75 -9.71
CA CYS A 186 0.84 -1.75 -10.08
C CYS A 186 0.97 -1.93 -11.60
N ALA A 187 -0.15 -1.89 -12.34
CA ALA A 187 -0.13 -2.02 -13.79
C ALA A 187 0.60 -0.86 -14.48
N VAL A 188 0.49 0.37 -13.94
CA VAL A 188 1.24 1.54 -14.41
C VAL A 188 2.72 1.42 -14.02
N LEU A 189 3.02 1.15 -12.74
CA LEU A 189 4.39 1.06 -12.23
C LEU A 189 5.21 -0.04 -12.92
N LYS A 190 4.60 -1.13 -13.35
CA LYS A 190 5.27 -2.18 -14.15
C LYS A 190 5.82 -1.68 -15.48
N LYS A 191 5.25 -0.63 -16.06
CA LYS A 191 5.77 0.02 -17.27
C LYS A 191 7.03 0.85 -16.98
N ILE A 192 7.17 1.29 -15.73
CA ILE A 192 8.33 2.05 -15.25
C ILE A 192 9.49 1.11 -14.92
N SER A 193 9.27 0.13 -14.04
CA SER A 193 10.27 -0.90 -13.68
C SER A 193 9.58 -2.16 -13.15
N PRO A 194 10.25 -3.33 -13.14
CA PRO A 194 9.79 -4.48 -12.38
C PRO A 194 9.76 -4.19 -10.86
N PRO A 195 8.83 -4.79 -10.09
CA PRO A 195 8.76 -4.60 -8.66
C PRO A 195 9.94 -5.20 -7.88
N LEU A 196 10.31 -4.56 -6.79
CA LEU A 196 11.08 -5.17 -5.71
C LEU A 196 10.13 -6.01 -4.86
N CYS A 197 10.45 -7.29 -4.69
CA CYS A 197 9.64 -8.22 -3.90
C CYS A 197 10.39 -8.58 -2.61
N LEU A 198 10.25 -7.76 -1.57
CA LEU A 198 10.87 -8.01 -0.28
C LEU A 198 10.26 -9.26 0.39
N LYS A 199 11.12 -10.11 0.95
CA LYS A 199 10.69 -11.35 1.62
C LYS A 199 10.21 -11.11 3.05
N GLN A 200 10.60 -10.00 3.65
CA GLN A 200 10.10 -9.57 4.95
C GLN A 200 8.59 -9.35 4.84
N LYS A 201 7.88 -9.60 5.94
CA LYS A 201 6.41 -9.66 5.90
C LYS A 201 5.79 -8.47 6.60
N ILE A 202 4.86 -7.83 5.92
CA ILE A 202 3.82 -7.03 6.57
C ILE A 202 2.78 -8.00 7.13
N THR A 203 2.33 -7.73 8.34
CA THR A 203 1.26 -8.50 8.98
C THR A 203 -0.03 -7.69 8.92
N THR A 204 -1.06 -8.22 8.27
CA THR A 204 -2.37 -7.60 8.15
C THR A 204 -3.45 -8.39 8.88
N SER A 205 -4.56 -7.73 9.22
CA SER A 205 -5.65 -8.35 9.96
C SER A 205 -6.44 -9.33 9.10
N GLY A 206 -6.66 -10.55 9.64
CA GLY A 206 -7.51 -11.57 9.04
C GLY A 206 -9.01 -11.43 9.37
N ARG A 207 -9.42 -10.38 10.09
CA ARG A 207 -10.82 -10.17 10.55
C ARG A 207 -11.88 -10.35 9.46
N ARG A 208 -11.57 -9.95 8.23
CA ARG A 208 -12.46 -10.13 7.08
C ARG A 208 -12.67 -11.60 6.76
N TRP A 209 -11.59 -12.35 6.75
CA TRP A 209 -11.59 -13.77 6.47
C TRP A 209 -12.36 -14.56 7.53
N GLU A 210 -12.23 -14.15 8.79
CA GLU A 210 -12.96 -14.75 9.91
C GLU A 210 -14.44 -14.40 9.88
N LYS A 211 -14.77 -13.12 9.63
CA LYS A 211 -16.15 -12.64 9.61
C LYS A 211 -16.98 -13.21 8.46
N HIS A 212 -16.40 -13.33 7.26
CA HIS A 212 -17.15 -13.70 6.05
C HIS A 212 -16.84 -15.11 5.55
N GLY A 213 -15.94 -15.82 6.22
CA GLY A 213 -15.46 -17.14 5.82
C GLY A 213 -14.36 -17.08 4.74
N VAL A 214 -13.35 -17.95 4.89
CA VAL A 214 -12.17 -17.94 4.03
C VAL A 214 -12.51 -18.25 2.58
N TRP A 215 -13.24 -19.33 2.32
CA TRP A 215 -13.59 -19.75 0.96
C TRP A 215 -14.46 -18.73 0.23
N ARG A 216 -15.48 -18.19 0.90
CA ARG A 216 -16.36 -17.16 0.32
C ARG A 216 -15.53 -15.92 -0.07
N THR A 217 -14.59 -15.52 0.77
CA THR A 217 -13.71 -14.37 0.51
C THR A 217 -12.77 -14.64 -0.66
N ILE A 218 -12.17 -15.84 -0.76
CA ILE A 218 -11.33 -16.24 -1.90
C ILE A 218 -12.11 -16.14 -3.21
N PHE A 219 -13.27 -16.80 -3.30
CA PHE A 219 -14.09 -16.80 -4.53
C PHE A 219 -14.57 -15.40 -4.90
N LEU A 220 -14.97 -14.59 -3.92
CA LEU A 220 -15.36 -13.20 -4.14
C LEU A 220 -14.20 -12.39 -4.74
N MET A 221 -12.99 -12.47 -4.13
CA MET A 221 -11.83 -11.76 -4.60
C MET A 221 -11.39 -12.19 -5.99
N TRP A 222 -11.43 -13.49 -6.29
CA TRP A 222 -11.11 -13.99 -7.62
C TRP A 222 -12.11 -13.51 -8.67
N ARG A 223 -13.41 -13.58 -8.37
CA ARG A 223 -14.48 -13.09 -9.28
C ARG A 223 -14.32 -11.60 -9.57
N ILE A 224 -14.10 -10.79 -8.53
CA ILE A 224 -13.92 -9.34 -8.69
C ILE A 224 -12.69 -9.04 -9.53
N ARG A 225 -11.56 -9.71 -9.27
CA ARG A 225 -10.33 -9.51 -10.03
C ARG A 225 -10.48 -9.91 -11.49
N LEU A 226 -11.07 -11.09 -11.74
CA LEU A 226 -11.32 -11.55 -13.10
C LEU A 226 -12.22 -10.55 -13.84
N ALA A 227 -13.32 -10.12 -13.22
CA ALA A 227 -14.22 -9.14 -13.81
C ALA A 227 -13.50 -7.80 -14.10
N TYR A 228 -12.64 -7.33 -13.20
CA TYR A 228 -11.81 -6.14 -13.41
C TYR A 228 -10.89 -6.31 -14.63
N PHE A 229 -10.20 -7.44 -14.76
CA PHE A 229 -9.34 -7.73 -15.92
C PHE A 229 -10.13 -7.84 -17.23
N LEU A 230 -11.39 -8.23 -17.17
CA LEU A 230 -12.30 -8.26 -18.32
C LEU A 230 -12.95 -6.90 -18.62
N GLY A 231 -12.55 -5.83 -17.90
CA GLY A 231 -13.01 -4.47 -18.15
C GLY A 231 -14.31 -4.08 -17.45
N ALA A 232 -14.73 -4.81 -16.41
CA ALA A 232 -15.90 -4.41 -15.61
C ALA A 232 -15.66 -3.09 -14.88
N ASP A 233 -16.70 -2.26 -14.78
CA ASP A 233 -16.68 -0.97 -14.10
C ASP A 233 -16.31 -1.12 -12.61
N PRO A 234 -15.27 -0.42 -12.11
CA PRO A 234 -14.87 -0.46 -10.71
C PRO A 234 -15.97 -0.06 -9.72
N VAL A 235 -16.91 0.80 -10.12
CA VAL A 235 -18.07 1.20 -9.28
C VAL A 235 -19.04 0.03 -9.11
N ALA A 236 -19.31 -0.70 -10.18
CA ALA A 236 -20.14 -1.92 -10.12
C ALA A 236 -19.45 -2.99 -9.27
N LEU A 237 -18.14 -3.18 -9.41
CA LEU A 237 -17.35 -4.11 -8.61
C LEU A 237 -17.36 -3.74 -7.12
N HIS A 238 -17.27 -2.46 -6.79
CA HIS A 238 -17.34 -1.96 -5.42
C HIS A 238 -18.71 -2.26 -4.79
N ARG A 239 -19.82 -2.03 -5.52
CA ARG A 239 -21.16 -2.39 -5.08
C ARG A 239 -21.28 -3.89 -4.81
N ALA A 240 -20.82 -4.73 -5.74
CA ALA A 240 -20.83 -6.19 -5.59
C ALA A 240 -19.97 -6.65 -4.39
N TYR A 241 -18.84 -6.01 -4.16
CA TYR A 241 -17.95 -6.28 -3.03
C TYR A 241 -18.60 -5.95 -1.67
N HIS A 242 -19.38 -4.88 -1.59
CA HIS A 242 -20.08 -4.47 -0.37
C HIS A 242 -21.40 -5.21 -0.17
N ALA A 243 -22.10 -5.59 -1.23
CA ALA A 243 -23.31 -6.41 -1.13
C ALA A 243 -23.04 -7.86 -0.67
N ALA A 244 -21.80 -8.33 -0.85
CA ALA A 244 -21.37 -9.67 -0.41
C ALA A 244 -20.83 -9.68 1.04
N LYS A 245 -20.88 -8.54 1.73
CA LYS A 245 -20.54 -8.37 3.16
C LYS A 245 -21.75 -8.62 4.03
#